data_9bb8f2e6d85e94a33cbaf373f00f60b5
#
_entry.id   9bb8f2e6d85e94a33cbaf373f00f60b5
#
_cell.length_a   1.000
_cell.length_b   1.000
_cell.length_c   1.000
_cell.angle_alpha   90.00
_cell.angle_beta   90.00
_cell.angle_gamma   90.00
#
_symmetry.space_group_name_H-M   'P 1'
#
loop_
_entity.id
_entity.type
_entity.pdbx_description
1 polymer ?
#
loop_
_entity_poly.entity_id
_entity_poly.type
_entity_poly.pdbx_seq_one_letter_code
_entity_poly.pdbx_strand_id
1 'polypeptide(L)'
;MTVGCVSTVTRYYLPDANNPRFDTDRAAQMLDQYLRVQCPERLAAKKSESGESRLTITTDTSGAVTRAELVSSTGDEMLDGMFGAVAAQLEVDSLRATARPTATRQLRVGFSCAPDAAVATLQVLP
;
A
#
# COMPACT_ATOMS: atom_id res chain seq x y z
N MET A 1 -4.74 -17.80 -28.44
CA MET A 1 -4.51 -17.59 -27.97
C MET A 1 -4.32 -17.50 -27.23
N THR A 2 -4.18 -17.28 -26.82
CA THR A 2 -3.94 -17.21 -26.01
C THR A 2 -3.87 -16.84 -25.27
N VAL A 3 -4.08 -16.72 -24.85
CA VAL A 3 -4.04 -16.35 -24.04
C VAL A 3 -3.81 -16.14 -23.29
N GLY A 4 -3.78 -15.99 -23.03
CA GLY A 4 -3.65 -15.72 -22.36
C GLY A 4 -3.29 -15.59 -21.55
N CYS A 5 -3.00 -15.91 -21.65
CA CYS A 5 -2.64 -15.74 -20.75
C CYS A 5 -2.51 -15.01 -19.94
N VAL A 6 -2.80 -15.03 -19.73
CA VAL A 6 -3.04 -14.09 -18.74
C VAL A 6 -2.55 -14.46 -17.43
N SER A 7 -1.39 -14.39 -17.31
CA SER A 7 -0.84 -14.53 -16.01
C SER A 7 -1.07 -13.28 -15.24
N THR A 8 -2.03 -13.32 -14.42
CA THR A 8 -2.06 -12.43 -13.30
C THR A 8 -0.88 -12.77 -12.43
N VAL A 9 0.17 -12.06 -12.59
CA VAL A 9 1.29 -12.17 -11.67
C VAL A 9 0.87 -11.49 -10.38
N THR A 10 0.55 -12.30 -9.39
CA THR A 10 0.24 -11.80 -8.06
C THR A 10 1.53 -11.34 -7.40
N ARG A 11 1.55 -10.09 -6.94
CA ARG A 11 2.70 -9.55 -6.23
C ARG A 11 2.43 -9.59 -4.74
N TYR A 12 3.39 -10.19 -4.02
CA TYR A 12 3.36 -10.25 -2.57
C TYR A 12 4.46 -9.39 -1.99
N TYR A 13 4.15 -8.76 -0.87
CA TYR A 13 5.11 -7.96 -0.11
C TYR A 13 5.15 -8.51 1.30
N LEU A 14 6.35 -8.81 1.77
CA LEU A 14 6.57 -9.38 3.09
C LEU A 14 7.23 -8.35 3.99
N PRO A 15 6.95 -8.39 5.30
CA PRO A 15 7.59 -7.47 6.22
C PRO A 15 9.09 -7.74 6.32
N ASP A 16 9.84 -6.67 6.54
CA ASP A 16 11.27 -6.73 6.80
C ASP A 16 11.48 -6.77 8.31
N ALA A 17 12.01 -7.87 8.81
CA ALA A 17 12.24 -8.05 10.25
C ALA A 17 13.24 -7.07 10.83
N ASN A 18 14.08 -6.46 9.98
CA ASN A 18 15.08 -5.47 10.42
C ASN A 18 14.51 -4.07 10.57
N ASN A 19 13.29 -3.84 10.11
CA ASN A 19 12.64 -2.54 10.19
C ASN A 19 11.51 -2.57 11.22
N PRO A 20 11.26 -1.44 11.90
CA PRO A 20 10.18 -1.38 12.87
C PRO A 20 8.81 -1.40 12.17
N ARG A 21 7.82 -1.82 12.91
CA ARG A 21 6.43 -1.70 12.50
C ARG A 21 5.95 -0.27 12.71
N PHE A 22 4.92 0.13 11.97
CA PHE A 22 4.31 1.44 12.15
C PHE A 22 2.80 1.34 11.96
N ASP A 23 2.08 2.28 12.57
CA ASP A 23 0.64 2.36 12.45
C ASP A 23 0.23 3.03 11.14
N THR A 24 -1.07 3.11 10.88
CA THR A 24 -1.60 3.69 9.64
C THR A 24 -1.30 5.18 9.51
N ASP A 25 -1.30 5.91 10.62
CA ASP A 25 -0.99 7.35 10.60
C ASP A 25 0.45 7.60 10.19
N ARG A 26 1.36 6.82 10.77
CA ARG A 26 2.78 6.92 10.43
C ARG A 26 3.03 6.52 8.98
N ALA A 27 2.35 5.47 8.52
CA ALA A 27 2.43 5.02 7.13
C ALA A 27 1.99 6.13 6.18
N ALA A 28 0.88 6.80 6.48
CA ALA A 28 0.38 7.89 5.64
C ALA A 28 1.40 9.05 5.59
N GLN A 29 2.01 9.38 6.72
CA GLN A 29 3.05 10.42 6.77
C GLN A 29 4.26 10.07 5.93
N MET A 30 4.70 8.81 5.99
CA MET A 30 5.84 8.34 5.20
C MET A 30 5.54 8.41 3.70
N LEU A 31 4.33 8.03 3.32
CA LEU A 31 3.89 8.10 1.92
C LEU A 31 3.76 9.55 1.45
N ASP A 32 3.27 10.45 2.29
CA ASP A 32 3.22 11.87 1.97
C ASP A 32 4.62 12.42 1.66
N GLN A 33 5.60 12.08 2.50
CA GLN A 33 6.97 12.52 2.29
C GLN A 33 7.56 11.98 0.99
N TYR A 34 7.30 10.71 0.71
CA TYR A 34 7.73 10.09 -0.54
C TYR A 34 7.13 10.82 -1.75
N LEU A 35 5.83 11.09 -1.70
CA LEU A 35 5.13 11.76 -2.79
C LEU A 35 5.59 13.20 -3.00
N ARG A 36 5.99 13.90 -1.95
CA ARG A 36 6.55 15.25 -2.10
C ARG A 36 7.78 15.27 -2.99
N VAL A 37 8.54 14.18 -2.99
CA VAL A 37 9.70 14.04 -3.88
C VAL A 37 9.26 13.60 -5.26
N GLN A 38 8.32 12.68 -5.36
CA GLN A 38 7.91 12.06 -6.62
C GLN A 38 6.96 12.92 -7.45
N CYS A 39 6.07 13.67 -6.79
CA CYS A 39 5.02 14.39 -7.50
C CYS A 39 5.53 15.43 -8.50
N PRO A 40 6.56 16.25 -8.20
CA PRO A 40 7.07 17.19 -9.20
C PRO A 40 7.56 16.50 -10.48
N GLU A 41 8.22 15.36 -10.34
CA GLU A 41 8.70 14.60 -11.50
C GLU A 41 7.54 14.00 -12.28
N ARG A 42 6.53 13.52 -11.60
CA ARG A 42 5.34 12.95 -12.24
C ARG A 42 4.57 13.99 -13.03
N LEU A 43 4.40 15.19 -12.46
CA LEU A 43 3.72 16.29 -13.14
C LEU A 43 4.51 16.75 -14.36
N ALA A 44 5.84 16.85 -14.22
CA ALA A 44 6.69 17.23 -15.34
C ALA A 44 6.67 16.21 -16.46
N ALA A 45 6.56 14.92 -16.12
CA ALA A 45 6.49 13.83 -17.10
C ALA A 45 5.07 13.60 -17.62
N LYS A 46 4.10 14.41 -17.20
CA LYS A 46 2.69 14.29 -17.58
C LYS A 46 2.11 12.91 -17.25
N LYS A 47 2.57 12.31 -16.16
CA LYS A 47 2.00 11.07 -15.64
C LYS A 47 0.72 11.36 -14.87
N SER A 48 0.01 10.30 -14.50
CA SER A 48 -1.22 10.42 -13.71
C SER A 48 -0.99 11.27 -12.47
N GLU A 49 -1.88 12.20 -12.23
CA GLU A 49 -1.85 13.10 -11.07
C GLU A 49 -2.44 12.45 -9.83
N SER A 50 -3.20 11.38 -9.99
CA SER A 50 -3.81 10.64 -8.89
C SER A 50 -3.97 9.18 -9.28
N GLY A 51 -4.11 8.36 -8.29
CA GLY A 51 -4.34 6.93 -8.49
C GLY A 51 -4.56 6.22 -7.17
N GLU A 52 -4.90 4.97 -7.26
CA GLU A 52 -5.20 4.14 -6.10
C GLU A 52 -4.71 2.72 -6.34
N SER A 53 -4.12 2.13 -5.32
CA SER A 53 -3.87 0.71 -5.30
C SER A 53 -4.74 0.06 -4.23
N ARG A 54 -5.04 -1.22 -4.43
CA ARG A 54 -5.73 -2.03 -3.44
C ARG A 54 -4.87 -3.24 -3.13
N LEU A 55 -4.76 -3.53 -1.85
CA LEU A 55 -4.00 -4.66 -1.38
C LEU A 55 -4.86 -5.46 -0.41
N THR A 56 -4.63 -6.77 -0.38
CA THR A 56 -5.18 -7.62 0.66
C THR A 56 -4.07 -7.84 1.68
N ILE A 57 -4.30 -7.42 2.92
CA ILE A 57 -3.34 -7.61 4.00
C ILE A 57 -3.79 -8.77 4.86
N THR A 58 -2.84 -9.60 5.25
CA THR A 58 -3.06 -10.68 6.22
C THR A 58 -2.33 -10.29 7.49
N THR A 59 -3.03 -10.36 8.63
CA THR A 59 -2.48 -9.94 9.91
C THR A 59 -2.50 -11.08 10.90
N ASP A 60 -1.61 -11.03 11.87
CA ASP A 60 -1.63 -11.93 13.02
C ASP A 60 -2.53 -11.38 14.14
N THR A 61 -2.53 -12.06 15.28
CA THR A 61 -3.39 -11.69 16.42
C THR A 61 -3.03 -10.35 17.04
N SER A 62 -1.80 -9.86 16.80
CA SER A 62 -1.38 -8.55 17.31
C SER A 62 -1.75 -7.41 16.36
N GLY A 63 -2.27 -7.74 15.19
CA GLY A 63 -2.57 -6.76 14.15
C GLY A 63 -1.40 -6.47 13.23
N ALA A 64 -0.27 -7.16 13.40
CA ALA A 64 0.88 -6.98 12.53
C ALA A 64 0.65 -7.68 11.20
N VAL A 65 0.91 -6.97 10.11
CA VAL A 65 0.79 -7.55 8.77
C VAL A 65 1.87 -8.59 8.56
N THR A 66 1.46 -9.78 8.12
CA THR A 66 2.38 -10.87 7.80
C THR A 66 2.59 -10.98 6.29
N ARG A 67 1.66 -10.47 5.50
CA ARG A 67 1.75 -10.46 4.04
C ARG A 67 0.81 -9.42 3.47
N ALA A 68 1.26 -8.73 2.44
CA ALA A 68 0.41 -7.84 1.65
C ALA A 68 0.44 -8.32 0.20
N GLU A 69 -0.74 -8.44 -0.41
CA GLU A 69 -0.89 -8.88 -1.79
C GLU A 69 -1.50 -7.74 -2.61
N LEU A 70 -0.86 -7.37 -3.71
CA LEU A 70 -1.38 -6.34 -4.60
C LEU A 70 -2.52 -6.91 -5.43
N VAL A 71 -3.71 -6.31 -5.30
CA VAL A 71 -4.90 -6.72 -6.02
C VAL A 71 -5.17 -5.81 -7.20
N SER A 72 -4.96 -4.50 -7.02
CA SER A 72 -5.21 -3.50 -8.05
C SER A 72 -4.09 -2.47 -8.05
N SER A 73 -3.49 -2.27 -9.21
CA SER A 73 -2.33 -1.41 -9.41
C SER A 73 -2.72 0.06 -9.60
N THR A 74 -1.82 0.97 -9.21
CA THR A 74 -1.93 2.38 -9.59
C THR A 74 -1.64 2.61 -11.08
N GLY A 75 -1.07 1.60 -11.74
CA GLY A 75 -0.52 1.75 -13.08
C GLY A 75 0.94 2.14 -13.11
N ASP A 76 1.54 2.41 -11.95
CA ASP A 76 2.94 2.76 -11.82
C ASP A 76 3.63 1.75 -10.90
N GLU A 77 4.54 0.98 -11.46
CA GLU A 77 5.21 -0.10 -10.76
C GLU A 77 6.01 0.37 -9.54
N MET A 78 6.60 1.55 -9.65
CA MET A 78 7.40 2.12 -8.59
C MET A 78 6.53 2.52 -7.38
N LEU A 79 5.38 3.14 -7.65
CA LEU A 79 4.41 3.48 -6.60
C LEU A 79 3.81 2.22 -5.98
N ASP A 80 3.45 1.24 -6.80
CA ASP A 80 2.93 -0.03 -6.30
C ASP A 80 3.92 -0.70 -5.35
N GLY A 81 5.19 -0.70 -5.70
CA GLY A 81 6.25 -1.26 -4.87
C GLY A 81 6.39 -0.54 -3.54
N MET A 82 6.34 0.79 -3.55
CA MET A 82 6.43 1.58 -2.33
C MET A 82 5.22 1.35 -1.44
N PHE A 83 4.02 1.38 -2.03
CA PHE A 83 2.79 1.16 -1.27
C PHE A 83 2.75 -0.25 -0.67
N GLY A 84 3.19 -1.25 -1.44
CA GLY A 84 3.26 -2.62 -0.96
C GLY A 84 4.25 -2.80 0.19
N ALA A 85 5.42 -2.20 0.08
CA ALA A 85 6.44 -2.27 1.13
C ALA A 85 5.95 -1.62 2.42
N VAL A 86 5.28 -0.48 2.33
CA VAL A 86 4.69 0.20 3.49
C VAL A 86 3.58 -0.66 4.08
N ALA A 87 2.71 -1.21 3.24
CA ALA A 87 1.60 -2.06 3.71
C ALA A 87 2.11 -3.28 4.48
N ALA A 88 3.21 -3.88 4.03
CA ALA A 88 3.77 -5.06 4.69
C ALA A 88 4.34 -4.76 6.09
N GLN A 89 4.67 -3.51 6.39
CA GLN A 89 5.21 -3.11 7.70
C GLN A 89 4.14 -2.61 8.67
N LEU A 90 2.88 -2.62 8.28
CA LEU A 90 1.81 -2.10 9.12
C LEU A 90 1.53 -2.97 10.33
N GLU A 91 1.14 -2.31 11.42
CA GLU A 91 0.49 -2.93 12.56
C GLU A 91 -0.85 -2.21 12.75
N VAL A 92 -1.93 -2.96 12.64
CA VAL A 92 -3.29 -2.41 12.64
C VAL A 92 -3.98 -2.75 13.95
N ASP A 93 -4.03 -1.79 14.85
CA ASP A 93 -4.54 -2.01 16.20
C ASP A 93 -6.00 -2.46 16.26
N SER A 94 -6.81 -1.96 15.35
CA SER A 94 -8.24 -2.27 15.34
C SER A 94 -8.53 -3.76 15.16
N LEU A 95 -7.56 -4.54 14.71
CA LEU A 95 -7.73 -5.97 14.48
C LEU A 95 -7.50 -6.82 15.72
N ARG A 96 -6.98 -6.24 16.79
CA ARG A 96 -6.75 -6.96 18.04
C ARG A 96 -8.01 -7.53 18.67
N ALA A 97 -9.14 -6.91 18.40
CA ALA A 97 -10.42 -7.32 18.99
C ALA A 97 -11.00 -8.55 18.32
N THR A 98 -10.44 -9.05 17.23
CA THR A 98 -11.10 -10.10 16.45
C THR A 98 -10.83 -11.50 16.97
N ALA A 99 -9.89 -11.70 17.87
CA ALA A 99 -9.56 -13.01 18.48
C ALA A 99 -9.27 -14.12 17.46
N ARG A 100 -8.98 -13.79 16.21
CA ARG A 100 -8.65 -14.76 15.18
C ARG A 100 -7.15 -14.92 15.08
N PRO A 101 -6.64 -16.14 14.82
CA PRO A 101 -5.20 -16.36 14.63
C PRO A 101 -4.66 -15.56 13.45
N THR A 102 -5.46 -15.44 12.40
CA THR A 102 -5.15 -14.62 11.23
C THR A 102 -6.41 -13.92 10.75
N ALA A 103 -6.24 -12.76 10.17
CA ALA A 103 -7.35 -12.02 9.57
C ALA A 103 -6.88 -11.44 8.25
N THR A 104 -7.80 -11.36 7.29
CA THR A 104 -7.55 -10.68 6.01
C THR A 104 -8.42 -9.45 5.92
N ARG A 105 -7.83 -8.36 5.43
CA ARG A 105 -8.52 -7.10 5.23
C ARG A 105 -8.09 -6.48 3.92
N GLN A 106 -8.96 -5.63 3.39
CA GLN A 106 -8.60 -4.82 2.24
C GLN A 106 -7.94 -3.53 2.71
N LEU A 107 -6.88 -3.15 2.02
CA LEU A 107 -6.21 -1.88 2.23
C LEU A 107 -6.28 -1.08 0.94
N ARG A 108 -6.73 0.16 1.05
CA ARG A 108 -6.76 1.08 -0.06
C ARG A 108 -5.71 2.16 0.16
N VAL A 109 -4.81 2.32 -0.81
CA VAL A 109 -3.78 3.35 -0.75
C VAL A 109 -3.92 4.23 -1.97
N GLY A 110 -4.25 5.49 -1.74
CA GLY A 110 -4.43 6.46 -2.80
C GLY A 110 -3.37 7.55 -2.76
N PHE A 111 -3.17 8.21 -3.89
CA PHE A 111 -2.30 9.38 -3.95
C PHE A 111 -2.89 10.44 -4.85
N SER A 112 -2.51 11.68 -4.58
CA SER A 112 -2.87 12.82 -5.41
C SER A 112 -1.67 13.77 -5.48
N CYS A 113 -1.31 14.16 -6.69
CA CYS A 113 -0.23 15.12 -6.94
C CYS A 113 -0.82 16.40 -7.51
N ALA A 114 -0.48 17.53 -6.90
CA ALA A 114 -0.79 18.86 -7.41
C ALA A 114 0.49 19.69 -7.37
N PRO A 115 0.58 20.80 -8.12
CA PRO A 115 1.81 21.60 -8.16
C PRO A 115 2.31 22.05 -6.78
N ASP A 116 1.40 22.25 -5.83
CA ASP A 116 1.73 22.75 -4.50
C ASP A 116 1.34 21.79 -3.38
N ALA A 117 0.88 20.58 -3.72
CA ALA A 117 0.42 19.63 -2.70
C ALA A 117 0.62 18.19 -3.15
N ALA A 118 1.02 17.35 -2.22
CA ALA A 118 1.11 15.90 -2.43
C ALA A 118 0.44 15.24 -1.24
N VAL A 119 -0.54 14.39 -1.51
CA VAL A 119 -1.33 13.75 -0.45
C VAL A 119 -1.40 12.26 -0.70
N ALA A 120 -1.14 11.49 0.36
CA ALA A 120 -1.39 10.06 0.37
C ALA A 120 -2.54 9.76 1.33
N THR A 121 -3.38 8.83 0.94
CA THR A 121 -4.44 8.33 1.81
C THR A 121 -4.27 6.83 1.98
N LEU A 122 -4.51 6.36 3.19
CA LEU A 122 -4.37 4.95 3.51
C LEU A 122 -5.57 4.56 4.37
N GLN A 123 -6.36 3.61 3.88
CA GLN A 123 -7.59 3.22 4.54
C GLN A 123 -7.68 1.70 4.63
N VAL A 124 -7.84 1.21 5.85
CA VAL A 124 -8.11 -0.20 6.10
C VAL A 124 -9.62 -0.38 6.09
N LEU A 125 -10.10 -1.26 5.20
CA LEU A 125 -11.53 -1.53 5.06
C LEU A 125 -11.92 -2.73 5.92
N PRO A 126 -13.14 -2.73 6.47
CA PRO A 126 -13.62 -3.85 7.26
C PRO A 126 -13.78 -5.15 6.48
#